data_d55a16c981290d96a96773319b9019b2
#
_entry.id   d55a16c981290d96a96773319b9019b2
#
_cell.length_a   1.000
_cell.length_b   1.000
_cell.length_c   1.000
_cell.angle_alpha   90.00
_cell.angle_beta   90.00
_cell.angle_gamma   90.00
#
_symmetry.space_group_name_H-M   'P 1'
#
loop_
_entity.id
_entity.type
_entity.pdbx_description
1 polymer ?
#
loop_
_entity_poly.entity_id
_entity_poly.type
_entity_poly.pdbx_seq_one_letter_code
_entity_poly.pdbx_strand_id
1 'polypeptide(L)'
;VEIKEKNTKDKILEEALKLFAQSGYMGTSMNDIASKLGVTKAALYKHYKSKQEILDSIIDKMNELDMERVKRYEMPEGDLEKVVAEYKETAFDKIKQFTKVQFLHWTEEEFSSCFRKMLTLEQYREPQMAQLYQNYLAGGPLTYIEALFLDMLGDTRKARQTALDFYGPIFLLYSIYDGVDDKSRVIRLLEDHMDHFLQEM
;
A
#
# COMPACT_ATOMS: atom_id res chain seq x y z
N VAL A 1 -10.04 -24.61 3.92
CA VAL A 1 -10.11 -23.18 3.60
C VAL A 1 -11.28 -23.04 2.64
N GLU A 2 -12.44 -22.56 3.13
CA GLU A 2 -13.60 -22.24 2.29
C GLU A 2 -13.21 -21.05 1.39
N ILE A 3 -13.18 -21.31 0.08
CA ILE A 3 -13.10 -20.25 -0.92
C ILE A 3 -14.49 -19.58 -0.93
N LYS A 4 -14.64 -18.47 -0.19
CA LYS A 4 -15.81 -17.61 -0.31
C LYS A 4 -15.95 -17.21 -1.80
N GLU A 5 -17.06 -17.56 -2.44
CA GLU A 5 -17.37 -17.02 -3.76
C GLU A 5 -17.35 -15.50 -3.69
N LYS A 6 -16.42 -14.88 -4.43
CA LYS A 6 -16.33 -13.42 -4.53
C LYS A 6 -17.66 -12.88 -5.05
N ASN A 7 -18.25 -11.96 -4.31
CA ASN A 7 -19.48 -11.33 -4.76
C ASN A 7 -19.24 -10.52 -6.05
N THR A 8 -20.28 -10.20 -6.78
CA THR A 8 -20.18 -9.48 -8.06
C THR A 8 -19.52 -8.11 -7.91
N LYS A 9 -19.72 -7.43 -6.77
CA LYS A 9 -19.08 -6.14 -6.49
C LYS A 9 -17.57 -6.27 -6.37
N ASP A 10 -17.06 -7.27 -5.66
CA ASP A 10 -15.63 -7.52 -5.53
C ASP A 10 -14.96 -7.78 -6.87
N LYS A 11 -15.59 -8.59 -7.75
CA LYS A 11 -15.09 -8.83 -9.10
C LYS A 11 -15.02 -7.53 -9.92
N ILE A 12 -16.00 -6.64 -9.78
CA ILE A 12 -16.01 -5.34 -10.46
C ILE A 12 -14.82 -4.48 -9.95
N LEU A 13 -14.60 -4.41 -8.65
CA LEU A 13 -13.47 -3.64 -8.08
C LEU A 13 -12.12 -4.16 -8.57
N GLU A 14 -11.92 -5.47 -8.57
CA GLU A 14 -10.66 -6.09 -9.01
C GLU A 14 -10.37 -5.82 -10.49
N GLU A 15 -11.36 -6.04 -11.38
CA GLU A 15 -11.14 -5.81 -12.81
C GLU A 15 -11.04 -4.31 -13.15
N ALA A 16 -11.79 -3.44 -12.47
CA ALA A 16 -11.63 -2.00 -12.62
C ALA A 16 -10.24 -1.54 -12.19
N LEU A 17 -9.75 -2.01 -11.05
CA LEU A 17 -8.43 -1.65 -10.53
C LEU A 17 -7.30 -2.15 -11.44
N LYS A 18 -7.42 -3.33 -12.03
CA LYS A 18 -6.48 -3.82 -13.05
C LYS A 18 -6.40 -2.89 -14.25
N LEU A 19 -7.57 -2.44 -14.75
CA LEU A 19 -7.62 -1.48 -15.85
C LEU A 19 -7.03 -0.12 -15.46
N PHE A 20 -7.30 0.36 -14.24
CA PHE A 20 -6.72 1.60 -13.73
C PHE A 20 -5.19 1.50 -13.60
N ALA A 21 -4.67 0.36 -13.19
CA ALA A 21 -3.23 0.13 -13.10
C ALA A 21 -2.54 0.04 -14.47
N GLN A 22 -3.25 -0.39 -15.51
CA GLN A 22 -2.71 -0.56 -16.86
C GLN A 22 -2.83 0.71 -17.72
N SER A 23 -4.01 1.34 -17.69
CA SER A 23 -4.37 2.44 -18.61
C SER A 23 -4.54 3.78 -17.90
N GLY A 24 -4.38 3.81 -16.58
CA GLY A 24 -4.69 4.95 -15.73
C GLY A 24 -6.18 5.06 -15.41
N TYR A 25 -6.48 5.69 -14.27
CA TYR A 25 -7.85 6.00 -13.87
C TYR A 25 -8.55 6.89 -14.90
N MET A 26 -7.87 7.95 -15.36
CA MET A 26 -8.43 8.86 -16.36
C MET A 26 -8.64 8.19 -17.71
N GLY A 27 -7.74 7.29 -18.11
CA GLY A 27 -7.80 6.56 -19.38
C GLY A 27 -8.85 5.44 -19.42
N THR A 28 -9.48 5.09 -18.31
CA THR A 28 -10.44 3.98 -18.21
C THR A 28 -11.87 4.50 -18.09
N SER A 29 -12.79 3.97 -18.88
CA SER A 29 -14.22 4.29 -18.83
C SER A 29 -15.06 3.16 -18.21
N MET A 30 -16.30 3.49 -17.81
CA MET A 30 -17.29 2.48 -17.38
C MET A 30 -17.59 1.44 -18.48
N ASN A 31 -17.45 1.80 -19.76
CA ASN A 31 -17.60 0.87 -20.87
C ASN A 31 -16.44 -0.13 -20.92
N ASP A 32 -15.22 0.31 -20.67
CA ASP A 32 -14.05 -0.58 -20.67
C ASP A 32 -14.16 -1.61 -19.55
N ILE A 33 -14.61 -1.17 -18.36
CA ILE A 33 -14.86 -2.06 -17.21
C ILE A 33 -15.97 -3.08 -17.56
N ALA A 34 -17.11 -2.64 -18.10
CA ALA A 34 -18.19 -3.53 -18.49
C ALA A 34 -17.74 -4.54 -19.55
N SER A 35 -17.00 -4.09 -20.56
CA SER A 35 -16.43 -4.95 -21.61
C SER A 35 -15.47 -5.99 -21.05
N LYS A 36 -14.59 -5.60 -20.14
CA LYS A 36 -13.62 -6.49 -19.47
C LYS A 36 -14.31 -7.58 -18.66
N LEU A 37 -15.43 -7.23 -18.01
CA LEU A 37 -16.24 -8.16 -17.22
C LEU A 37 -17.20 -9.04 -18.09
N GLY A 38 -17.31 -8.77 -19.39
CA GLY A 38 -18.28 -9.46 -20.26
C GLY A 38 -19.73 -9.15 -19.93
N VAL A 39 -20.02 -7.98 -19.35
CA VAL A 39 -21.39 -7.56 -18.96
C VAL A 39 -21.82 -6.32 -19.75
N THR A 40 -23.13 -6.06 -19.77
CA THR A 40 -23.64 -4.82 -20.35
C THR A 40 -23.36 -3.63 -19.43
N LYS A 41 -23.22 -2.44 -20.02
CA LYS A 41 -23.09 -1.19 -19.25
C LYS A 41 -24.24 -1.02 -18.24
N ALA A 42 -25.48 -1.35 -18.64
CA ALA A 42 -26.65 -1.29 -17.77
C ALA A 42 -26.53 -2.24 -16.55
N ALA A 43 -25.92 -3.42 -16.72
CA ALA A 43 -25.68 -4.35 -15.62
C ALA A 43 -24.64 -3.80 -14.65
N LEU A 44 -23.54 -3.18 -15.14
CA LEU A 44 -22.54 -2.54 -14.31
C LEU A 44 -23.15 -1.39 -13.48
N TYR A 45 -23.98 -0.54 -14.09
CA TYR A 45 -24.65 0.59 -13.41
C TYR A 45 -25.65 0.18 -12.32
N LYS A 46 -26.07 -1.08 -12.28
CA LYS A 46 -26.86 -1.60 -11.14
C LYS A 46 -26.02 -1.74 -9.86
N HIS A 47 -24.70 -1.89 -10.00
CA HIS A 47 -23.77 -2.08 -8.88
C HIS A 47 -23.06 -0.80 -8.49
N TYR A 48 -22.65 0.01 -9.47
CA TYR A 48 -21.89 1.26 -9.29
C TYR A 48 -22.39 2.34 -10.24
N LYS A 49 -22.78 3.49 -9.68
CA LYS A 49 -23.35 4.61 -10.44
C LYS A 49 -22.32 5.42 -11.22
N SER A 50 -21.06 5.33 -10.84
CA SER A 50 -19.95 6.09 -11.45
C SER A 50 -18.62 5.38 -11.28
N LYS A 51 -17.62 5.79 -12.05
CA LYS A 51 -16.24 5.38 -11.89
C LYS A 51 -15.67 5.86 -10.55
N GLN A 52 -16.12 7.03 -10.07
CA GLN A 52 -15.73 7.55 -8.75
C GLN A 52 -16.22 6.63 -7.62
N GLU A 53 -17.46 6.15 -7.66
CA GLU A 53 -17.98 5.21 -6.66
C GLU A 53 -17.18 3.89 -6.62
N ILE A 54 -16.68 3.44 -7.78
CA ILE A 54 -15.76 2.30 -7.84
C ILE A 54 -14.44 2.64 -7.16
N LEU A 55 -13.86 3.81 -7.42
CA LEU A 55 -12.61 4.25 -6.80
C LEU A 55 -12.75 4.38 -5.29
N ASP A 56 -13.84 4.99 -4.80
CA ASP A 56 -14.11 5.15 -3.39
C ASP A 56 -14.19 3.78 -2.68
N SER A 57 -14.88 2.81 -3.31
CA SER A 57 -14.96 1.43 -2.81
C SER A 57 -13.62 0.68 -2.85
N ILE A 58 -12.74 1.01 -3.81
CA ILE A 58 -11.36 0.48 -3.85
C ILE A 58 -10.55 1.03 -2.67
N ILE A 59 -10.68 2.33 -2.36
CA ILE A 59 -10.00 2.97 -1.23
C ILE A 59 -10.48 2.36 0.09
N ASP A 60 -11.80 2.19 0.26
CA ASP A 60 -12.37 1.55 1.46
C ASP A 60 -11.80 0.13 1.65
N LYS A 61 -11.74 -0.65 0.56
CA LYS A 61 -11.17 -2.00 0.60
C LYS A 61 -9.67 -2.00 0.93
N MET A 62 -8.90 -1.02 0.43
CA MET A 62 -7.48 -0.89 0.81
C MET A 62 -7.33 -0.63 2.31
N ASN A 63 -8.15 0.26 2.89
CA ASN A 63 -8.14 0.54 4.32
C ASN A 63 -8.48 -0.71 5.15
N GLU A 64 -9.49 -1.49 4.71
CA GLU A 64 -9.85 -2.76 5.36
C GLU A 64 -8.67 -3.76 5.34
N LEU A 65 -8.01 -3.93 4.19
CA LEU A 65 -6.85 -4.82 4.05
C LEU A 65 -5.67 -4.39 4.92
N ASP A 66 -5.42 -3.07 5.05
CA ASP A 66 -4.37 -2.54 5.92
C ASP A 66 -4.67 -2.83 7.39
N MET A 67 -5.90 -2.58 7.84
CA MET A 67 -6.32 -2.88 9.23
C MET A 67 -6.26 -4.37 9.53
N GLU A 68 -6.71 -5.24 8.62
CA GLU A 68 -6.63 -6.70 8.79
C GLU A 68 -5.18 -7.17 8.92
N ARG A 69 -4.25 -6.54 8.20
CA ARG A 69 -2.82 -6.90 8.25
C ARG A 69 -2.19 -6.49 9.56
N VAL A 70 -2.44 -5.26 10.02
CA VAL A 70 -1.96 -4.77 11.33
C VAL A 70 -2.42 -5.73 12.44
N LYS A 71 -3.69 -6.12 12.45
CA LYS A 71 -4.25 -7.10 13.42
C LYS A 71 -3.62 -8.48 13.28
N ARG A 72 -3.48 -9.00 12.06
CA ARG A 72 -2.92 -10.35 11.81
C ARG A 72 -1.50 -10.51 12.32
N TYR A 73 -0.70 -9.46 12.23
CA TYR A 73 0.69 -9.45 12.69
C TYR A 73 0.85 -8.86 14.09
N GLU A 74 -0.27 -8.61 14.77
CA GLU A 74 -0.29 -8.06 16.15
C GLU A 74 0.62 -6.83 16.28
N MET A 75 0.61 -5.98 15.25
CA MET A 75 1.36 -4.73 15.28
C MET A 75 0.60 -3.70 16.12
N PRO A 76 1.33 -2.77 16.76
CA PRO A 76 0.70 -1.71 17.53
C PRO A 76 -0.35 -0.94 16.72
N GLU A 77 -1.54 -0.73 17.30
CA GLU A 77 -2.64 0.00 16.68
C GLU A 77 -3.31 0.95 17.68
N GLY A 78 -3.90 2.04 17.16
CA GLY A 78 -4.61 3.04 17.95
C GLY A 78 -3.96 4.42 17.91
N ASP A 79 -4.06 5.17 19.01
CA ASP A 79 -3.47 6.50 19.11
C ASP A 79 -1.94 6.44 19.08
N LEU A 80 -1.30 7.47 18.46
CA LEU A 80 0.14 7.50 18.23
C LEU A 80 0.96 7.27 19.52
N GLU A 81 0.59 7.88 20.64
CA GLU A 81 1.30 7.71 21.92
C GLU A 81 1.34 6.25 22.39
N LYS A 82 0.19 5.53 22.27
CA LYS A 82 0.10 4.11 22.59
C LYS A 82 0.93 3.27 21.63
N VAL A 83 0.79 3.52 20.34
CA VAL A 83 1.52 2.83 19.27
C VAL A 83 3.03 2.95 19.48
N VAL A 84 3.52 4.14 19.78
CA VAL A 84 4.95 4.38 20.04
C VAL A 84 5.44 3.61 21.27
N ALA A 85 4.68 3.62 22.37
CA ALA A 85 5.06 2.90 23.59
C ALA A 85 5.16 1.38 23.32
N GLU A 86 4.22 0.83 22.55
CA GLU A 86 4.24 -0.59 22.19
C GLU A 86 5.36 -0.95 21.20
N TYR A 87 5.73 -0.04 20.26
CA TYR A 87 6.86 -0.27 19.36
C TYR A 87 8.20 -0.35 20.07
N LYS A 88 8.41 0.39 21.16
CA LYS A 88 9.62 0.30 21.99
C LYS A 88 9.81 -1.09 22.62
N GLU A 89 8.69 -1.77 22.89
CA GLU A 89 8.69 -3.15 23.44
C GLU A 89 8.64 -4.22 22.33
N THR A 90 8.49 -3.81 21.07
CA THR A 90 8.36 -4.74 19.95
C THR A 90 9.74 -5.26 19.53
N ALA A 91 9.91 -6.58 19.49
CA ALA A 91 11.15 -7.21 19.05
C ALA A 91 11.52 -6.83 17.61
N PHE A 92 12.79 -6.58 17.35
CA PHE A 92 13.31 -6.20 16.03
C PHE A 92 12.94 -7.21 14.94
N ASP A 93 12.96 -8.51 15.23
CA ASP A 93 12.54 -9.55 14.29
C ASP A 93 11.08 -9.39 13.86
N LYS A 94 10.19 -8.95 14.76
CA LYS A 94 8.78 -8.68 14.45
C LYS A 94 8.66 -7.47 13.51
N ILE A 95 9.41 -6.41 13.75
CA ILE A 95 9.46 -5.22 12.88
C ILE A 95 9.97 -5.60 11.49
N LYS A 96 11.08 -6.34 11.41
CA LYS A 96 11.63 -6.85 10.15
C LYS A 96 10.62 -7.70 9.39
N GLN A 97 9.98 -8.66 10.07
CA GLN A 97 8.96 -9.52 9.48
C GLN A 97 7.79 -8.71 8.95
N PHE A 98 7.28 -7.77 9.74
CA PHE A 98 6.16 -6.92 9.32
C PHE A 98 6.54 -6.03 8.13
N THR A 99 7.72 -5.43 8.12
CA THR A 99 8.22 -4.64 6.99
C THR A 99 8.28 -5.45 5.71
N LYS A 100 8.78 -6.70 5.79
CA LYS A 100 8.78 -7.62 4.64
C LYS A 100 7.36 -7.94 4.16
N VAL A 101 6.44 -8.21 5.07
CA VAL A 101 5.03 -8.47 4.74
C VAL A 101 4.37 -7.26 4.09
N GLN A 102 4.62 -6.06 4.60
CA GLN A 102 4.15 -4.82 3.99
C GLN A 102 4.71 -4.62 2.58
N PHE A 103 6.00 -4.90 2.40
CA PHE A 103 6.61 -4.84 1.07
C PHE A 103 5.96 -5.81 0.09
N LEU A 104 5.76 -7.07 0.48
CA LEU A 104 5.12 -8.09 -0.36
C LEU A 104 3.65 -7.76 -0.65
N HIS A 105 2.95 -7.18 0.32
CA HIS A 105 1.60 -6.67 0.10
C HIS A 105 1.55 -5.65 -1.05
N TRP A 106 2.45 -4.66 -1.03
CA TRP A 106 2.48 -3.62 -2.05
C TRP A 106 3.06 -4.07 -3.39
N THR A 107 3.72 -5.24 -3.46
CA THR A 107 4.40 -5.73 -4.67
C THR A 107 3.76 -6.97 -5.26
N GLU A 108 3.30 -7.93 -4.45
CA GLU A 108 2.83 -9.24 -4.91
C GLU A 108 1.32 -9.44 -4.79
N GLU A 109 0.66 -8.85 -3.78
CA GLU A 109 -0.79 -8.96 -3.70
C GLU A 109 -1.44 -8.15 -4.82
N GLU A 110 -2.18 -8.82 -5.70
CA GLU A 110 -2.67 -8.25 -6.95
C GLU A 110 -3.45 -6.95 -6.74
N PHE A 111 -4.36 -6.91 -5.75
CA PHE A 111 -5.17 -5.72 -5.47
C PHE A 111 -4.31 -4.53 -5.07
N SER A 112 -3.45 -4.70 -4.08
CA SER A 112 -2.61 -3.63 -3.54
C SER A 112 -1.52 -3.17 -4.51
N SER A 113 -0.90 -4.11 -5.25
CA SER A 113 0.08 -3.76 -6.27
C SER A 113 -0.54 -2.99 -7.44
N CYS A 114 -1.77 -3.34 -7.85
CA CYS A 114 -2.52 -2.57 -8.85
C CYS A 114 -2.88 -1.18 -8.32
N PHE A 115 -3.30 -1.05 -7.04
CA PHE A 115 -3.58 0.24 -6.43
C PHE A 115 -2.34 1.14 -6.41
N ARG A 116 -1.20 0.63 -5.95
CA ARG A 116 0.08 1.36 -5.98
C ARG A 116 0.45 1.81 -7.40
N LYS A 117 0.33 0.92 -8.40
CA LYS A 117 0.64 1.24 -9.80
C LYS A 117 -0.29 2.30 -10.37
N MET A 118 -1.58 2.21 -10.10
CA MET A 118 -2.56 3.25 -10.48
C MET A 118 -2.17 4.61 -9.90
N LEU A 119 -1.88 4.69 -8.59
CA LEU A 119 -1.48 5.94 -7.95
C LEU A 119 -0.17 6.49 -8.55
N THR A 120 0.80 5.61 -8.83
CA THR A 120 2.07 6.00 -9.46
C THR A 120 1.86 6.61 -10.85
N LEU A 121 0.94 6.08 -11.65
CA LEU A 121 0.63 6.61 -12.98
C LEU A 121 -0.11 7.95 -12.93
N GLU A 122 -1.00 8.13 -11.96
CA GLU A 122 -1.96 9.22 -11.93
C GLU A 122 -1.57 10.40 -11.03
N GLN A 123 -0.54 10.27 -10.19
CA GLN A 123 -0.13 11.30 -9.23
C GLN A 123 0.16 12.67 -9.84
N TYR A 124 0.54 12.73 -11.13
CA TYR A 124 0.82 13.98 -11.85
C TYR A 124 -0.34 14.48 -12.72
N ARG A 125 -1.45 13.71 -12.76
CA ARG A 125 -2.57 14.02 -13.66
C ARG A 125 -3.79 14.55 -12.92
N GLU A 126 -4.02 14.05 -11.70
CA GLU A 126 -5.20 14.35 -10.89
C GLU A 126 -4.83 14.69 -9.45
N PRO A 127 -5.31 15.84 -8.89
CA PRO A 127 -4.99 16.24 -7.52
C PRO A 127 -5.42 15.21 -6.46
N GLN A 128 -6.57 14.55 -6.65
CA GLN A 128 -7.02 13.47 -5.76
C GLN A 128 -6.04 12.30 -5.75
N MET A 129 -5.54 11.89 -6.92
CA MET A 129 -4.57 10.81 -7.04
C MET A 129 -3.22 11.19 -6.45
N ALA A 130 -2.79 12.45 -6.63
CA ALA A 130 -1.59 12.97 -5.97
C ALA A 130 -1.71 12.89 -4.45
N GLN A 131 -2.85 13.28 -3.89
CA GLN A 131 -3.09 13.20 -2.45
C GLN A 131 -3.09 11.74 -1.95
N LEU A 132 -3.75 10.83 -2.65
CA LEU A 132 -3.74 9.40 -2.31
C LEU A 132 -2.33 8.82 -2.38
N TYR A 133 -1.56 9.17 -3.43
CA TYR A 133 -0.16 8.75 -3.54
C TYR A 133 0.67 9.21 -2.34
N GLN A 134 0.54 10.47 -1.94
CA GLN A 134 1.22 10.99 -0.75
C GLN A 134 0.79 10.24 0.51
N ASN A 135 -0.50 10.01 0.70
CA ASN A 135 -1.03 9.38 1.91
C ASN A 135 -0.58 7.93 2.05
N TYR A 136 -0.59 7.15 0.95
CA TYR A 136 -0.33 5.70 1.00
C TYR A 136 1.14 5.33 0.79
N LEU A 137 1.89 6.11 0.00
CA LEU A 137 3.19 5.66 -0.53
C LEU A 137 4.37 6.59 -0.23
N ALA A 138 4.15 7.87 0.04
CA ALA A 138 5.25 8.83 0.19
C ALA A 138 5.22 9.56 1.53
N GLY A 139 4.64 10.75 1.57
CA GLY A 139 4.65 11.61 2.77
C GLY A 139 3.95 11.01 3.98
N GLY A 140 2.83 10.29 3.79
CA GLY A 140 2.07 9.66 4.86
C GLY A 140 2.89 8.64 5.65
N PRO A 141 3.43 7.57 5.02
CA PRO A 141 4.30 6.61 5.68
C PRO A 141 5.53 7.26 6.32
N LEU A 142 6.19 8.19 5.62
CA LEU A 142 7.36 8.88 6.13
C LEU A 142 7.03 9.68 7.40
N THR A 143 5.94 10.44 7.41
CA THR A 143 5.49 11.22 8.57
C THR A 143 5.16 10.32 9.76
N TYR A 144 4.49 9.19 9.51
CA TYR A 144 4.18 8.22 10.55
C TYR A 144 5.45 7.64 11.19
N ILE A 145 6.42 7.23 10.36
CA ILE A 145 7.71 6.68 10.83
C ILE A 145 8.53 7.76 11.56
N GLU A 146 8.55 9.01 11.05
CA GLU A 146 9.21 10.15 11.74
C GLU A 146 8.63 10.35 13.14
N ALA A 147 7.31 10.27 13.30
CA ALA A 147 6.66 10.40 14.60
C ALA A 147 7.05 9.26 15.57
N LEU A 148 7.16 8.02 15.09
CA LEU A 148 7.65 6.90 15.89
C LEU A 148 9.10 7.15 16.39
N PHE A 149 9.99 7.55 15.49
CA PHE A 149 11.38 7.82 15.87
C PHE A 149 11.55 9.09 16.71
N LEU A 150 10.68 10.10 16.54
CA LEU A 150 10.74 11.32 17.37
C LEU A 150 10.53 11.01 18.85
N ASP A 151 9.56 10.17 19.18
CA ASP A 151 9.33 9.77 20.56
C ASP A 151 10.46 8.87 21.11
N MET A 152 11.06 8.04 20.25
CA MET A 152 12.17 7.18 20.66
C MET A 152 13.48 7.95 20.91
N LEU A 153 13.77 8.96 20.06
CA LEU A 153 15.06 9.67 20.04
C LEU A 153 15.02 11.03 20.73
N GLY A 154 13.82 11.63 20.89
CA GLY A 154 13.64 12.96 21.51
C GLY A 154 14.22 14.13 20.71
N ASP A 155 14.66 13.92 19.46
CA ASP A 155 15.29 14.90 18.58
C ASP A 155 14.65 14.88 17.20
N THR A 156 13.98 15.95 16.82
CA THR A 156 13.24 16.05 15.54
C THR A 156 14.15 15.86 14.31
N ARG A 157 15.38 16.39 14.34
CA ARG A 157 16.29 16.27 13.21
C ARG A 157 16.79 14.85 13.03
N LYS A 158 17.14 14.20 14.15
CA LYS A 158 17.54 12.79 14.13
C LYS A 158 16.40 11.90 13.72
N ALA A 159 15.20 12.09 14.28
CA ALA A 159 14.01 11.31 13.93
C ALA A 159 13.70 11.37 12.43
N ARG A 160 13.73 12.56 11.84
CA ARG A 160 13.51 12.75 10.39
C ARG A 160 14.57 12.02 9.57
N GLN A 161 15.84 12.15 9.94
CA GLN A 161 16.91 11.47 9.21
C GLN A 161 16.77 9.95 9.33
N THR A 162 16.53 9.44 10.53
CA THR A 162 16.32 8.00 10.78
C THR A 162 15.11 7.46 10.01
N ALA A 163 14.02 8.22 9.93
CA ALA A 163 12.85 7.84 9.13
C ALA A 163 13.16 7.78 7.62
N LEU A 164 13.95 8.72 7.12
CA LEU A 164 14.41 8.70 5.73
C LEU A 164 15.34 7.52 5.44
N ASP A 165 16.27 7.25 6.35
CA ASP A 165 17.21 6.13 6.23
C ASP A 165 16.48 4.78 6.28
N PHE A 166 15.43 4.67 7.09
CA PHE A 166 14.58 3.47 7.16
C PHE A 166 13.73 3.29 5.90
N TYR A 167 12.92 4.30 5.56
CA TYR A 167 11.86 4.15 4.55
C TYR A 167 12.33 4.43 3.13
N GLY A 168 13.33 5.28 2.93
CA GLY A 168 13.81 5.66 1.60
C GLY A 168 14.23 4.47 0.73
N PRO A 169 15.07 3.54 1.20
CA PRO A 169 15.40 2.32 0.47
C PRO A 169 14.19 1.43 0.19
N ILE A 170 13.27 1.27 1.15
CA ILE A 170 12.04 0.48 0.97
C ILE A 170 11.20 1.06 -0.18
N PHE A 171 11.03 2.38 -0.18
CA PHE A 171 10.29 3.08 -1.24
C PHE A 171 10.95 2.93 -2.61
N LEU A 172 12.28 3.02 -2.69
CA LEU A 172 13.05 2.79 -3.92
C LEU A 172 12.86 1.34 -4.43
N LEU A 173 12.86 0.37 -3.53
CA LEU A 173 12.75 -1.04 -3.86
C LEU A 173 11.39 -1.39 -4.52
N TYR A 174 10.32 -0.65 -4.30
CA TYR A 174 9.06 -0.85 -5.04
C TYR A 174 9.26 -0.70 -6.56
N SER A 175 9.96 0.36 -6.97
CA SER A 175 10.25 0.61 -8.39
C SER A 175 11.19 -0.42 -8.99
N ILE A 176 12.23 -0.80 -8.24
CA ILE A 176 13.18 -1.84 -8.67
C ILE A 176 12.46 -3.18 -8.81
N TYR A 177 11.59 -3.53 -7.85
CA TYR A 177 10.81 -4.76 -7.88
C TYR A 177 9.96 -4.88 -9.15
N ASP A 178 9.28 -3.81 -9.57
CA ASP A 178 8.47 -3.82 -10.78
C ASP A 178 9.30 -4.03 -12.05
N GLY A 179 10.53 -3.52 -12.08
CA GLY A 179 11.38 -3.48 -13.27
C GLY A 179 12.29 -4.69 -13.49
N VAL A 180 12.40 -5.63 -12.53
CA VAL A 180 13.33 -6.77 -12.65
C VAL A 180 12.58 -8.10 -12.75
N ASP A 181 13.21 -9.12 -13.37
CA ASP A 181 12.67 -10.48 -13.41
C ASP A 181 12.97 -11.26 -12.13
N ASP A 182 14.21 -11.14 -11.61
CA ASP A 182 14.59 -11.79 -10.34
C ASP A 182 14.10 -11.00 -9.11
N LYS A 183 12.87 -11.26 -8.74
CA LYS A 183 12.22 -10.66 -7.55
C LYS A 183 12.92 -11.06 -6.25
N SER A 184 13.50 -12.26 -6.20
CA SER A 184 14.18 -12.76 -4.99
C SER A 184 15.38 -11.91 -4.62
N ARG A 185 16.06 -11.32 -5.61
CA ARG A 185 17.18 -10.39 -5.38
C ARG A 185 16.70 -9.13 -4.65
N VAL A 186 15.53 -8.60 -5.02
CA VAL A 186 15.00 -7.38 -4.39
C VAL A 186 14.57 -7.65 -2.95
N ILE A 187 13.99 -8.84 -2.70
CA ILE A 187 13.63 -9.24 -1.33
C ILE A 187 14.88 -9.39 -0.46
N ARG A 188 15.98 -9.96 -1.00
CA ARG A 188 17.25 -10.00 -0.26
C ARG A 188 17.78 -8.59 0.05
N LEU A 189 17.73 -7.65 -0.90
CA LEU A 189 18.13 -6.26 -0.66
C LEU A 189 17.30 -5.60 0.46
N LEU A 190 16.01 -5.90 0.53
CA LEU A 190 15.16 -5.43 1.62
C LEU A 190 15.59 -6.03 2.98
N GLU A 191 15.84 -7.35 3.01
CA GLU A 191 16.27 -8.04 4.22
C GLU A 191 17.63 -7.53 4.70
N ASP A 192 18.60 -7.38 3.80
CA ASP A 192 19.93 -6.84 4.08
C ASP A 192 19.84 -5.39 4.61
N HIS A 193 18.96 -4.56 4.00
CA HIS A 193 18.72 -3.20 4.48
C HIS A 193 18.17 -3.19 5.91
N MET A 194 17.18 -4.04 6.20
CA MET A 194 16.60 -4.12 7.53
C MET A 194 17.58 -4.61 8.58
N ASP A 195 18.41 -5.61 8.24
CA ASP A 195 19.45 -6.11 9.15
C ASP A 195 20.49 -5.04 9.47
N HIS A 196 20.97 -4.31 8.45
CA HIS A 196 21.91 -3.22 8.64
C HIS A 196 21.30 -2.09 9.47
N PHE A 197 20.11 -1.63 9.13
CA PHE A 197 19.43 -0.55 9.85
C PHE A 197 19.22 -0.87 11.33
N LEU A 198 18.78 -2.09 11.66
CA LEU A 198 18.52 -2.51 13.04
C LEU A 198 19.80 -2.76 13.86
N GLN A 199 20.96 -2.99 13.22
CA GLN A 199 22.24 -3.11 13.90
C GLN A 199 22.84 -1.75 14.28
N GLU A 200 22.48 -0.68 13.57
CA GLU A 200 23.00 0.67 13.81
C GLU A 200 22.12 1.50 14.76
N MET A 201 20.92 1.03 15.11
CA MET A 201 20.01 1.67 16.09
C MET A 201 20.39 1.34 17.53
#